data_9cd2fe4a27073ad46c5018cb5d177aae
#
_entry.id   9cd2fe4a27073ad46c5018cb5d177aae
#
_cell.length_a   1.000
_cell.length_b   1.000
_cell.length_c   1.000
_cell.angle_alpha   90.00
_cell.angle_beta   90.00
_cell.angle_gamma   90.00
#
_symmetry.space_group_name_H-M   'P 1'
#
loop_
_entity.id
_entity.type
_entity.pdbx_description
1 polymer ?
#
loop_
_entity_poly.entity_id
_entity_poly.type
_entity_poly.pdbx_seq_one_letter_code
_entity_poly.pdbx_strand_id
1 'polypeptide(L)'
;TVEQRHWSLEHYVKAIDAAVDAARAITGSPDVNLWGSCSGGMTAAAYIGWQAGLGHHKVANATWAVCILDMNAALQDSTLGLFNSPATIHAAKARSRRKGIVTGEEMAAMFAWLRPNDLIWNYWVNNYLLGNKPPAFDILAWNADTTRLPGQFHCDLLSMIEKNPYVNPGALEIDGVAIDMNRVTLGAYVIGGITDHITPWKGCYGTARLFGSDSTFVLANAGHLQSLINPPGKPKSFYVAAPASEEDPLEWARRHDHKRQEGSWWPHWRQWI
;
A
#
# COMPACT_ATOMS: atom_id res chain seq x y z
N THR A 1 -5.18 3.77 20.82
CA THR A 1 -4.88 4.18 22.21
C THR A 1 -3.88 3.20 22.82
N VAL A 2 -3.31 3.53 23.98
CA VAL A 2 -2.42 2.62 24.73
C VAL A 2 -3.15 1.33 25.16
N GLU A 3 -4.44 1.40 25.35
CA GLU A 3 -5.30 0.24 25.64
C GLU A 3 -5.31 -0.76 24.49
N GLN A 4 -5.16 -0.29 23.23
CA GLN A 4 -5.14 -1.12 22.03
C GLN A 4 -3.72 -1.54 21.62
N ARG A 5 -2.70 -1.36 22.47
CA ARG A 5 -1.30 -1.66 22.17
C ARG A 5 -1.03 -3.10 21.68
N HIS A 6 -1.90 -4.02 22.04
CA HIS A 6 -1.84 -5.44 21.69
C HIS A 6 -2.59 -5.80 20.42
N TRP A 7 -3.29 -4.83 19.79
CA TRP A 7 -3.96 -5.08 18.52
C TRP A 7 -2.93 -5.45 17.44
N SER A 8 -3.13 -6.61 16.86
CA SER A 8 -2.30 -7.21 15.83
C SER A 8 -2.96 -7.09 14.46
N LEU A 9 -2.28 -7.54 13.41
CA LEU A 9 -2.86 -7.68 12.07
C LEU A 9 -4.16 -8.49 12.10
N GLU A 10 -4.24 -9.55 12.90
CA GLU A 10 -5.45 -10.36 13.04
C GLU A 10 -6.66 -9.55 13.51
N HIS A 11 -6.49 -8.63 14.46
CA HIS A 11 -7.57 -7.75 14.91
C HIS A 11 -8.10 -6.88 13.77
N TYR A 12 -7.21 -6.36 12.92
CA TYR A 12 -7.61 -5.56 11.76
C TYR A 12 -8.29 -6.41 10.69
N VAL A 13 -7.81 -7.62 10.44
CA VAL A 13 -8.44 -8.58 9.50
C VAL A 13 -9.87 -8.90 9.96
N LYS A 14 -10.07 -9.19 11.24
CA LYS A 14 -11.40 -9.45 11.81
C LYS A 14 -12.32 -8.22 11.77
N ALA A 15 -11.76 -7.02 11.96
CA ALA A 15 -12.52 -5.78 11.84
C ALA A 15 -12.96 -5.52 10.38
N ILE A 16 -12.11 -5.85 9.40
CA ILE A 16 -12.49 -5.78 7.98
C ILE A 16 -13.61 -6.78 7.68
N ASP A 17 -13.50 -8.00 8.19
CA ASP A 17 -14.56 -9.02 7.99
C ASP A 17 -15.90 -8.56 8.52
N ALA A 18 -15.93 -8.02 9.74
CA ALA A 18 -17.15 -7.48 10.33
C ALA A 18 -17.73 -6.30 9.51
N ALA A 19 -16.86 -5.42 8.98
CA ALA A 19 -17.28 -4.33 8.12
C ALA A 19 -17.82 -4.81 6.78
N VAL A 20 -17.20 -5.82 6.17
CA VAL A 20 -17.67 -6.46 4.93
C VAL A 20 -19.04 -7.11 5.15
N ASP A 21 -19.22 -7.85 6.25
CA ASP A 21 -20.52 -8.47 6.56
C ASP A 21 -21.61 -7.43 6.81
N ALA A 22 -21.29 -6.33 7.49
CA ALA A 22 -22.22 -5.23 7.67
C ALA A 22 -22.59 -4.57 6.32
N ALA A 23 -21.61 -4.31 5.45
CA ALA A 23 -21.87 -3.74 4.12
C ALA A 23 -22.78 -4.66 3.29
N ARG A 24 -22.50 -5.97 3.27
CA ARG A 24 -23.33 -6.96 2.57
C ARG A 24 -24.75 -7.02 3.12
N ALA A 25 -24.90 -6.98 4.45
CA ALA A 25 -26.21 -6.98 5.10
C ALA A 25 -27.03 -5.72 4.77
N ILE A 26 -26.40 -4.54 4.74
CA ILE A 26 -27.05 -3.26 4.43
C ILE A 26 -27.47 -3.20 2.96
N THR A 27 -26.60 -3.63 2.08
CA THR A 27 -26.83 -3.52 0.62
C THR A 27 -27.63 -4.69 0.04
N GLY A 28 -27.70 -5.82 0.73
CA GLY A 28 -28.24 -7.07 0.21
C GLY A 28 -27.35 -7.72 -0.86
N SER A 29 -26.12 -7.23 -1.06
CA SER A 29 -25.17 -7.80 -2.02
C SER A 29 -24.52 -9.08 -1.48
N PRO A 30 -24.28 -10.10 -2.31
CA PRO A 30 -23.55 -11.30 -1.89
C PRO A 30 -22.07 -11.04 -1.60
N ASP A 31 -21.49 -9.98 -2.15
CA ASP A 31 -20.09 -9.63 -2.06
C ASP A 31 -19.87 -8.10 -2.08
N VAL A 32 -18.61 -7.69 -1.96
CA VAL A 32 -18.19 -6.29 -1.99
C VAL A 32 -16.99 -6.11 -2.93
N ASN A 33 -16.76 -4.87 -3.38
CA ASN A 33 -15.49 -4.47 -3.96
C ASN A 33 -14.62 -3.87 -2.86
N LEU A 34 -13.39 -4.35 -2.70
CA LEU A 34 -12.48 -3.93 -1.64
C LEU A 34 -11.40 -3.00 -2.20
N TRP A 35 -11.15 -1.89 -1.50
CA TRP A 35 -10.07 -0.97 -1.83
C TRP A 35 -9.05 -0.92 -0.70
N GLY A 36 -7.77 -1.21 -1.01
CA GLY A 36 -6.64 -1.09 -0.10
C GLY A 36 -5.56 -0.16 -0.63
N SER A 37 -5.18 0.85 0.15
CA SER A 37 -4.10 1.78 -0.20
C SER A 37 -2.89 1.58 0.69
N CYS A 38 -1.68 1.58 0.11
CA CYS A 38 -0.42 1.49 0.83
C CYS A 38 -0.42 0.32 1.85
N SER A 39 -0.09 0.56 3.13
CA SER A 39 -0.15 -0.45 4.21
C SER A 39 -1.56 -0.99 4.47
N GLY A 40 -2.60 -0.20 4.19
CA GLY A 40 -3.98 -0.67 4.22
C GLY A 40 -4.26 -1.76 3.18
N GLY A 41 -3.59 -1.68 2.02
CA GLY A 41 -3.62 -2.74 1.02
C GLY A 41 -2.98 -4.05 1.50
N MET A 42 -1.88 -3.97 2.25
CA MET A 42 -1.27 -5.16 2.87
C MET A 42 -2.25 -5.84 3.84
N THR A 43 -2.97 -5.05 4.65
CA THR A 43 -3.98 -5.56 5.58
C THR A 43 -5.18 -6.18 4.84
N ALA A 44 -5.62 -5.52 3.75
CA ALA A 44 -6.67 -6.04 2.88
C ALA A 44 -6.28 -7.36 2.21
N ALA A 45 -5.02 -7.49 1.77
CA ALA A 45 -4.50 -8.74 1.20
C ALA A 45 -4.46 -9.88 2.24
N ALA A 46 -4.11 -9.58 3.50
CA ALA A 46 -4.19 -10.57 4.58
C ALA A 46 -5.64 -11.04 4.80
N TYR A 47 -6.61 -10.11 4.77
CA TYR A 47 -8.02 -10.44 4.86
C TYR A 47 -8.47 -11.34 3.70
N ILE A 48 -8.15 -10.97 2.47
CA ILE A 48 -8.53 -11.75 1.27
C ILE A 48 -7.89 -13.14 1.30
N GLY A 49 -6.60 -13.24 1.64
CA GLY A 49 -5.92 -14.53 1.77
C GLY A 49 -6.52 -15.40 2.88
N TRP A 50 -6.93 -14.81 3.99
CA TRP A 50 -7.64 -15.50 5.08
C TRP A 50 -9.01 -16.02 4.63
N GLN A 51 -9.80 -15.19 3.94
CA GLN A 51 -11.09 -15.59 3.35
C GLN A 51 -10.93 -16.75 2.36
N ALA A 52 -9.93 -16.68 1.48
CA ALA A 52 -9.61 -17.75 0.54
C ALA A 52 -9.18 -19.03 1.26
N GLY A 53 -8.44 -18.92 2.37
CA GLY A 53 -8.07 -20.02 3.25
C GLY A 53 -9.28 -20.73 3.86
N LEU A 54 -10.32 -19.99 4.22
CA LEU A 54 -11.60 -20.51 4.74
C LEU A 54 -12.55 -21.00 3.64
N GLY A 55 -12.25 -20.78 2.35
CA GLY A 55 -13.14 -21.07 1.24
C GLY A 55 -14.30 -20.07 1.11
N HIS A 56 -14.15 -18.87 1.64
CA HIS A 56 -15.16 -17.82 1.57
C HIS A 56 -14.90 -16.86 0.39
N HIS A 57 -15.97 -16.34 -0.23
CA HIS A 57 -15.94 -15.46 -1.40
C HIS A 57 -16.79 -14.20 -1.13
N LYS A 58 -16.41 -13.41 -0.12
CA LYS A 58 -17.12 -12.18 0.25
C LYS A 58 -16.66 -10.94 -0.54
N VAL A 59 -15.59 -11.07 -1.33
CA VAL A 59 -15.00 -9.99 -2.13
C VAL A 59 -15.01 -10.40 -3.59
N ALA A 60 -15.70 -9.62 -4.44
CA ALA A 60 -15.76 -9.85 -5.88
C ALA A 60 -14.48 -9.39 -6.58
N ASN A 61 -14.05 -8.17 -6.29
CA ASN A 61 -12.86 -7.56 -6.86
C ASN A 61 -12.10 -6.77 -5.81
N ALA A 62 -10.80 -6.59 -6.02
CA ALA A 62 -10.00 -5.75 -5.15
C ALA A 62 -9.12 -4.76 -5.93
N THR A 63 -8.99 -3.56 -5.37
CA THR A 63 -8.12 -2.51 -5.88
C THR A 63 -7.00 -2.27 -4.89
N TRP A 64 -5.75 -2.37 -5.36
CA TRP A 64 -4.56 -2.02 -4.60
C TRP A 64 -3.94 -0.75 -5.16
N ALA A 65 -4.07 0.33 -4.42
CA ALA A 65 -3.53 1.60 -4.83
C ALA A 65 -2.22 1.88 -4.08
N VAL A 66 -1.13 2.08 -4.83
CA VAL A 66 0.22 2.33 -4.32
C VAL A 66 0.60 1.34 -3.20
N CYS A 67 0.33 0.07 -3.44
CA CYS A 67 0.50 -1.01 -2.47
C CYS A 67 1.49 -2.05 -2.98
N ILE A 68 2.39 -2.47 -2.12
CA ILE A 68 3.40 -3.49 -2.39
C ILE A 68 3.10 -4.71 -1.54
N LEU A 69 2.90 -5.86 -2.19
CA LEU A 69 2.74 -7.16 -1.56
C LEU A 69 3.99 -8.03 -1.72
N ASP A 70 4.78 -7.82 -2.79
CA ASP A 70 6.09 -8.44 -2.94
C ASP A 70 7.19 -7.50 -2.46
N MET A 71 7.66 -7.70 -1.23
CA MET A 71 8.67 -6.86 -0.60
C MET A 71 10.05 -6.98 -1.27
N ASN A 72 10.40 -8.13 -1.84
CA ASN A 72 11.68 -8.31 -2.51
C ASN A 72 11.82 -7.41 -3.73
N ALA A 73 10.74 -7.31 -4.53
CA ALA A 73 10.71 -6.42 -5.70
C ALA A 73 10.79 -4.92 -5.31
N ALA A 74 10.31 -4.58 -4.11
CA ALA A 74 10.27 -3.20 -3.63
C ALA A 74 11.57 -2.71 -3.01
N LEU A 75 12.26 -3.58 -2.27
CA LEU A 75 13.43 -3.20 -1.48
C LEU A 75 14.67 -2.94 -2.33
N GLN A 76 14.76 -3.52 -3.53
CA GLN A 76 15.92 -3.38 -4.41
C GLN A 76 16.11 -1.94 -4.93
N ASP A 77 15.03 -1.20 -5.15
CA ASP A 77 15.04 0.15 -5.73
C ASP A 77 14.54 1.24 -4.77
N SER A 78 14.45 0.94 -3.46
CA SER A 78 13.87 1.85 -2.46
C SER A 78 14.87 2.23 -1.38
N THR A 79 14.79 3.50 -0.91
CA THR A 79 15.49 3.93 0.32
C THR A 79 15.08 3.12 1.55
N LEU A 80 13.92 2.48 1.55
CA LEU A 80 13.50 1.54 2.59
C LEU A 80 14.45 0.33 2.69
N GLY A 81 15.06 -0.09 1.57
CA GLY A 81 16.05 -1.16 1.54
C GLY A 81 17.26 -0.90 2.45
N LEU A 82 17.65 0.37 2.61
CA LEU A 82 18.75 0.76 3.51
C LEU A 82 18.45 0.47 4.99
N PHE A 83 17.18 0.45 5.37
CA PHE A 83 16.71 0.18 6.74
C PHE A 83 16.26 -1.27 6.95
N ASN A 84 16.32 -2.11 5.91
CA ASN A 84 15.85 -3.49 5.94
C ASN A 84 16.95 -4.47 6.38
N SER A 85 17.71 -4.14 7.41
CA SER A 85 18.61 -5.14 8.03
C SER A 85 17.88 -5.88 9.16
N PRO A 86 18.19 -7.18 9.39
CA PRO A 86 17.61 -7.93 10.51
C PRO A 86 17.80 -7.23 11.86
N ALA A 87 18.97 -6.60 12.08
CA ALA A 87 19.27 -5.86 13.31
C ALA A 87 18.35 -4.63 13.46
N THR A 88 18.16 -3.86 12.39
CA THR A 88 17.28 -2.67 12.40
C THR A 88 15.81 -3.06 12.65
N ILE A 89 15.34 -4.10 11.98
CA ILE A 89 13.97 -4.61 12.16
C ILE A 89 13.77 -5.12 13.59
N HIS A 90 14.73 -5.90 14.11
CA HIS A 90 14.66 -6.39 15.50
C HIS A 90 14.62 -5.25 16.52
N ALA A 91 15.48 -4.24 16.36
CA ALA A 91 15.51 -3.07 17.24
C ALA A 91 14.19 -2.28 17.17
N ALA A 92 13.63 -2.07 15.97
CA ALA A 92 12.34 -1.41 15.78
C ALA A 92 11.19 -2.18 16.45
N LYS A 93 11.13 -3.51 16.27
CA LYS A 93 10.15 -4.37 16.94
C LYS A 93 10.28 -4.31 18.47
N ALA A 94 11.49 -4.40 19.00
CA ALA A 94 11.75 -4.31 20.45
C ALA A 94 11.28 -2.95 21.02
N ARG A 95 11.58 -1.85 20.32
CA ARG A 95 11.12 -0.51 20.71
C ARG A 95 9.58 -0.42 20.72
N SER A 96 8.92 -0.91 19.67
CA SER A 96 7.46 -0.86 19.54
C SER A 96 6.75 -1.66 20.62
N ARG A 97 7.24 -2.87 20.93
CA ARG A 97 6.73 -3.67 22.04
C ARG A 97 6.88 -2.98 23.38
N ARG A 98 8.04 -2.38 23.65
CA ARG A 98 8.31 -1.68 24.92
C ARG A 98 7.42 -0.43 25.07
N LYS A 99 7.23 0.35 24.00
CA LYS A 99 6.44 1.59 24.03
C LYS A 99 4.94 1.31 23.94
N GLY A 100 4.54 0.22 23.30
CA GLY A 100 3.15 -0.20 23.08
C GLY A 100 2.43 0.53 21.95
N ILE A 101 2.94 1.68 21.52
CA ILE A 101 2.40 2.47 20.40
C ILE A 101 3.54 3.08 19.59
N VAL A 102 3.29 3.31 18.30
CA VAL A 102 4.09 4.20 17.44
C VAL A 102 3.28 5.47 17.25
N THR A 103 3.85 6.62 17.60
CA THR A 103 3.13 7.91 17.51
C THR A 103 3.13 8.43 16.08
N GLY A 104 2.18 9.34 15.80
CA GLY A 104 2.14 10.02 14.50
C GLY A 104 3.42 10.82 14.19
N GLU A 105 4.03 11.44 15.20
CA GLU A 105 5.31 12.16 15.05
C GLU A 105 6.45 11.21 14.65
N GLU A 106 6.53 10.01 15.24
CA GLU A 106 7.52 9.00 14.86
C GLU A 106 7.31 8.52 13.42
N MET A 107 6.06 8.34 13.01
CA MET A 107 5.72 7.99 11.62
C MET A 107 6.07 9.13 10.66
N ALA A 108 5.72 10.38 11.00
CA ALA A 108 6.05 11.55 10.20
C ALA A 108 7.57 11.73 10.02
N ALA A 109 8.35 11.54 11.10
CA ALA A 109 9.80 11.58 11.05
C ALA A 109 10.37 10.49 10.12
N MET A 110 9.84 9.28 10.18
CA MET A 110 10.23 8.19 9.28
C MET A 110 9.97 8.55 7.81
N PHE A 111 8.77 9.06 7.50
CA PHE A 111 8.42 9.48 6.13
C PHE A 111 9.27 10.66 5.64
N ALA A 112 9.63 11.61 6.52
CA ALA A 112 10.50 12.71 6.16
C ALA A 112 11.91 12.23 5.72
N TRP A 113 12.43 11.17 6.35
CA TRP A 113 13.71 10.56 5.96
C TRP A 113 13.67 9.80 4.64
N LEU A 114 12.50 9.42 4.13
CA LEU A 114 12.39 8.82 2.79
C LEU A 114 12.62 9.86 1.67
N ARG A 115 12.40 11.15 1.96
CA ARG A 115 12.66 12.28 1.04
C ARG A 115 13.34 13.45 1.75
N PRO A 116 14.55 13.27 2.30
CA PRO A 116 15.17 14.26 3.14
C PRO A 116 15.44 15.59 2.40
N ASN A 117 15.74 15.54 1.11
CA ASN A 117 15.96 16.76 0.32
C ASN A 117 14.70 17.62 0.23
N ASP A 118 13.53 17.02 0.04
CA ASP A 118 12.26 17.75 -0.13
C ASP A 118 11.63 18.12 1.20
N LEU A 119 11.70 17.21 2.20
CA LEU A 119 10.93 17.32 3.44
C LEU A 119 11.75 17.82 4.63
N ILE A 120 13.08 17.85 4.53
CA ILE A 120 13.98 18.34 5.58
C ILE A 120 14.84 19.48 5.05
N TRP A 121 15.74 19.18 4.11
CA TRP A 121 16.77 20.16 3.67
C TRP A 121 16.18 21.32 2.88
N ASN A 122 15.15 21.13 2.09
CA ASN A 122 14.47 22.21 1.38
C ASN A 122 13.86 23.22 2.36
N TYR A 123 13.22 22.76 3.44
CA TYR A 123 12.70 23.64 4.48
C TYR A 123 13.82 24.32 5.27
N TRP A 124 14.90 23.60 5.56
CA TRP A 124 16.07 24.18 6.21
C TRP A 124 16.63 25.36 5.40
N VAL A 125 16.86 25.15 4.10
CA VAL A 125 17.41 26.21 3.23
C VAL A 125 16.40 27.34 3.05
N ASN A 126 15.19 27.06 2.60
CA ASN A 126 14.24 28.10 2.21
C ASN A 126 13.65 28.85 3.41
N ASN A 127 13.31 28.15 4.48
CA ASN A 127 12.59 28.78 5.60
C ASN A 127 13.53 29.25 6.70
N TYR A 128 14.54 28.46 7.07
CA TYR A 128 15.45 28.84 8.13
C TYR A 128 16.58 29.76 7.62
N LEU A 129 17.31 29.38 6.57
CA LEU A 129 18.45 30.15 6.08
C LEU A 129 18.03 31.40 5.27
N LEU A 130 17.04 31.27 4.40
CA LEU A 130 16.57 32.37 3.52
C LEU A 130 15.42 33.18 4.13
N GLY A 131 14.83 32.74 5.24
CA GLY A 131 13.74 33.43 5.93
C GLY A 131 12.41 33.46 5.17
N ASN A 132 12.23 32.64 4.14
CA ASN A 132 10.98 32.56 3.40
C ASN A 132 9.89 31.93 4.26
N LYS A 133 8.65 32.34 4.04
CA LYS A 133 7.50 31.69 4.70
C LYS A 133 7.31 30.28 4.13
N PRO A 134 6.97 29.26 4.97
CA PRO A 134 6.59 27.95 4.48
C PRO A 134 5.42 28.04 3.50
N PRO A 135 5.41 27.23 2.43
CA PRO A 135 4.27 27.19 1.54
C PRO A 135 3.00 26.72 2.28
N ALA A 136 1.88 27.39 2.04
CA ALA A 136 0.59 27.03 2.62
C ALA A 136 -0.19 26.15 1.61
N PHE A 137 -0.24 24.85 1.86
CA PHE A 137 -1.03 23.91 1.08
C PHE A 137 -2.01 23.17 2.01
N ASP A 138 -3.26 23.02 1.61
CA ASP A 138 -4.28 22.32 2.39
C ASP A 138 -3.87 20.90 2.74
N ILE A 139 -3.19 20.21 1.83
CA ILE A 139 -2.67 18.86 2.03
C ILE A 139 -1.69 18.75 3.20
N LEU A 140 -0.99 19.84 3.58
CA LEU A 140 -0.07 19.83 4.70
C LEU A 140 -0.82 19.72 6.04
N ALA A 141 -1.99 20.34 6.16
CA ALA A 141 -2.84 20.23 7.34
C ALA A 141 -3.35 18.77 7.50
N TRP A 142 -3.82 18.15 6.42
CA TRP A 142 -4.22 16.75 6.40
C TRP A 142 -3.05 15.82 6.76
N ASN A 143 -1.86 16.06 6.20
CA ASN A 143 -0.68 15.25 6.49
C ASN A 143 -0.16 15.40 7.93
N ALA A 144 -0.45 16.55 8.58
CA ALA A 144 -0.10 16.79 9.98
C ALA A 144 -1.07 16.11 10.96
N ASP A 145 -2.29 15.77 10.52
CA ASP A 145 -3.27 15.01 11.30
C ASP A 145 -2.93 13.52 11.29
N THR A 146 -1.89 13.18 12.06
CA THR A 146 -1.32 11.84 12.07
C THR A 146 -2.04 10.90 13.02
N THR A 147 -2.09 9.62 12.65
CA THR A 147 -2.67 8.58 13.48
C THR A 147 -1.57 7.75 14.18
N ARG A 148 -1.95 7.05 15.24
CA ARG A 148 -1.04 6.16 16.01
C ARG A 148 -1.23 4.73 15.57
N LEU A 149 -0.15 3.93 15.61
CA LEU A 149 -0.22 2.49 15.39
C LEU A 149 -0.06 1.75 16.72
N PRO A 150 -0.84 0.68 16.97
CA PRO A 150 -0.55 -0.29 18.02
C PRO A 150 0.85 -0.88 17.84
N GLY A 151 1.59 -1.03 18.92
CA GLY A 151 2.96 -1.55 18.87
C GLY A 151 3.02 -2.96 18.27
N GLN A 152 2.02 -3.81 18.56
CA GLN A 152 1.95 -5.15 17.99
C GLN A 152 1.68 -5.09 16.48
N PHE A 153 0.73 -4.29 16.01
CA PHE A 153 0.45 -4.14 14.57
C PHE A 153 1.67 -3.63 13.81
N HIS A 154 2.42 -2.68 14.38
CA HIS A 154 3.69 -2.24 13.78
C HIS A 154 4.71 -3.38 13.69
N CYS A 155 4.81 -4.23 14.71
CA CYS A 155 5.66 -5.42 14.67
C CYS A 155 5.24 -6.39 13.56
N ASP A 156 3.93 -6.55 13.34
CA ASP A 156 3.39 -7.42 12.29
C ASP A 156 3.74 -6.86 10.89
N LEU A 157 3.59 -5.54 10.67
CA LEU A 157 4.01 -4.90 9.42
C LEU A 157 5.51 -5.10 9.15
N LEU A 158 6.37 -4.93 10.16
CA LEU A 158 7.81 -5.21 10.03
C LEU A 158 8.09 -6.69 9.74
N SER A 159 7.29 -7.60 10.29
CA SER A 159 7.39 -9.03 9.98
C SER A 159 6.98 -9.36 8.56
N MET A 160 6.02 -8.63 7.99
CA MET A 160 5.65 -8.77 6.58
C MET A 160 6.79 -8.36 5.65
N ILE A 161 7.52 -7.29 5.99
CA ILE A 161 8.72 -6.87 5.23
C ILE A 161 9.78 -7.97 5.28
N GLU A 162 10.03 -8.53 6.47
CA GLU A 162 11.06 -9.55 6.68
C GLU A 162 10.74 -10.90 6.03
N LYS A 163 9.48 -11.35 6.13
CA LYS A 163 9.04 -12.69 5.71
C LYS A 163 8.50 -12.74 4.28
N ASN A 164 8.14 -11.60 3.73
CA ASN A 164 7.48 -11.48 2.41
C ASN A 164 6.34 -12.49 2.23
N PRO A 165 5.33 -12.49 3.12
CA PRO A 165 4.40 -13.61 3.29
C PRO A 165 3.44 -13.81 2.12
N TYR A 166 3.21 -12.79 1.29
CA TYR A 166 2.28 -12.89 0.18
C TYR A 166 2.85 -13.64 -1.03
N VAL A 167 4.18 -13.74 -1.13
CA VAL A 167 4.88 -14.59 -2.13
C VAL A 167 5.39 -15.90 -1.53
N ASN A 168 5.37 -16.03 -0.20
CA ASN A 168 5.80 -17.24 0.51
C ASN A 168 4.59 -17.86 1.22
N PRO A 169 3.86 -18.80 0.60
CA PRO A 169 2.68 -19.42 1.19
C PRO A 169 2.95 -19.98 2.58
N GLY A 170 2.05 -19.70 3.52
CA GLY A 170 2.17 -20.16 4.90
C GLY A 170 3.12 -19.36 5.80
N ALA A 171 3.83 -18.35 5.29
CA ALA A 171 4.69 -17.50 6.12
C ALA A 171 3.92 -16.51 7.02
N LEU A 172 2.62 -16.34 6.78
CA LEU A 172 1.66 -15.61 7.60
C LEU A 172 0.48 -16.52 7.92
N GLU A 173 0.04 -16.46 9.16
CA GLU A 173 -1.15 -17.15 9.64
C GLU A 173 -2.07 -16.17 10.35
N ILE A 174 -3.37 -16.25 10.09
CA ILE A 174 -4.42 -15.44 10.73
C ILE A 174 -5.46 -16.41 11.29
N ASP A 175 -5.68 -16.38 12.59
CA ASP A 175 -6.68 -17.22 13.28
C ASP A 175 -6.55 -18.71 12.93
N GLY A 176 -5.31 -19.23 12.91
CA GLY A 176 -5.01 -20.63 12.57
C GLY A 176 -5.10 -20.96 11.07
N VAL A 177 -5.35 -19.97 10.19
CA VAL A 177 -5.42 -20.18 8.75
C VAL A 177 -4.17 -19.62 8.08
N ALA A 178 -3.42 -20.49 7.41
CA ALA A 178 -2.25 -20.11 6.64
C ALA A 178 -2.65 -19.32 5.38
N ILE A 179 -1.99 -18.16 5.17
CA ILE A 179 -2.24 -17.31 4.01
C ILE A 179 -1.48 -17.87 2.80
N ASP A 180 -2.23 -18.08 1.72
CA ASP A 180 -1.69 -18.50 0.42
C ASP A 180 -2.41 -17.72 -0.69
N MET A 181 -1.69 -16.80 -1.32
CA MET A 181 -2.26 -15.95 -2.38
C MET A 181 -2.57 -16.72 -3.66
N ASN A 182 -2.02 -17.93 -3.85
CA ASN A 182 -2.37 -18.78 -4.99
C ASN A 182 -3.83 -19.30 -4.92
N ARG A 183 -4.45 -19.21 -3.74
CA ARG A 183 -5.87 -19.58 -3.54
C ARG A 183 -6.83 -18.42 -3.79
N VAL A 184 -6.32 -17.23 -4.03
CA VAL A 184 -7.12 -16.03 -4.25
C VAL A 184 -7.50 -15.92 -5.73
N THR A 185 -8.79 -16.00 -6.01
CA THR A 185 -9.35 -15.95 -7.37
C THR A 185 -10.33 -14.79 -7.49
N LEU A 186 -9.82 -13.57 -7.64
CA LEU A 186 -10.65 -12.37 -7.83
C LEU A 186 -9.99 -11.42 -8.82
N GLY A 187 -10.78 -10.54 -9.44
CA GLY A 187 -10.25 -9.47 -10.26
C GLY A 187 -9.42 -8.49 -9.45
N ALA A 188 -8.24 -8.16 -9.95
CA ALA A 188 -7.30 -7.26 -9.29
C ALA A 188 -7.02 -6.02 -10.13
N TYR A 189 -7.14 -4.83 -9.54
CA TYR A 189 -6.78 -3.56 -10.15
C TYR A 189 -5.68 -2.91 -9.33
N VAL A 190 -4.48 -2.77 -9.88
CA VAL A 190 -3.32 -2.30 -9.14
C VAL A 190 -2.78 -1.01 -9.73
N ILE A 191 -2.61 0.01 -8.90
CA ILE A 191 -2.16 1.34 -9.31
C ILE A 191 -0.78 1.61 -8.73
N GLY A 192 0.18 1.99 -9.58
CA GLY A 192 1.50 2.46 -9.21
C GLY A 192 1.81 3.84 -9.80
N GLY A 193 2.64 4.61 -9.13
CA GLY A 193 3.07 5.93 -9.57
C GLY A 193 4.53 5.95 -10.06
N ILE A 194 4.79 6.51 -11.24
CA ILE A 194 6.14 6.56 -11.84
C ILE A 194 7.15 7.22 -10.90
N THR A 195 6.74 8.28 -10.18
CA THR A 195 7.60 9.03 -9.27
C THR A 195 7.34 8.73 -7.80
N ASP A 196 6.68 7.60 -7.52
CA ASP A 196 6.42 7.17 -6.15
C ASP A 196 7.71 6.63 -5.52
N HIS A 197 8.16 7.29 -4.45
CA HIS A 197 9.37 6.96 -3.69
C HIS A 197 9.07 6.16 -2.42
N ILE A 198 7.79 6.07 -2.01
CA ILE A 198 7.34 5.31 -0.84
C ILE A 198 7.07 3.87 -1.25
N THR A 199 6.26 3.71 -2.30
CA THR A 199 5.93 2.42 -2.89
C THR A 199 6.31 2.42 -4.38
N PRO A 200 7.59 2.15 -4.71
CA PRO A 200 8.05 2.15 -6.09
C PRO A 200 7.15 1.33 -7.00
N TRP A 201 6.80 1.87 -8.16
CA TRP A 201 5.83 1.27 -9.06
C TRP A 201 6.18 -0.15 -9.53
N LYS A 202 7.47 -0.50 -9.57
CA LYS A 202 7.91 -1.87 -9.87
C LYS A 202 7.45 -2.85 -8.78
N GLY A 203 7.44 -2.43 -7.51
CA GLY A 203 6.87 -3.21 -6.41
C GLY A 203 5.34 -3.33 -6.51
N CYS A 204 4.65 -2.26 -6.93
CA CYS A 204 3.22 -2.32 -7.24
C CYS A 204 2.93 -3.25 -8.43
N TYR A 205 3.80 -3.27 -9.44
CA TYR A 205 3.71 -4.23 -10.54
C TYR A 205 3.87 -5.67 -10.05
N GLY A 206 4.82 -5.92 -9.14
CA GLY A 206 4.94 -7.22 -8.45
C GLY A 206 3.65 -7.62 -7.72
N THR A 207 2.94 -6.67 -7.12
CA THR A 207 1.61 -6.92 -6.54
C THR A 207 0.61 -7.39 -7.60
N ALA A 208 0.56 -6.75 -8.77
CA ALA A 208 -0.34 -7.16 -9.84
C ALA A 208 -0.03 -8.60 -10.33
N ARG A 209 1.25 -8.97 -10.42
CA ARG A 209 1.67 -10.31 -10.82
C ARG A 209 1.17 -11.41 -9.88
N LEU A 210 1.02 -11.13 -8.58
CA LEU A 210 0.49 -12.10 -7.61
C LEU A 210 -0.93 -12.56 -7.93
N PHE A 211 -1.70 -11.76 -8.66
CA PHE A 211 -3.08 -12.07 -9.04
C PHE A 211 -3.21 -12.59 -10.48
N GLY A 212 -2.09 -12.81 -11.16
CA GLY A 212 -2.05 -13.43 -12.48
C GLY A 212 -2.68 -12.59 -13.60
N SER A 213 -3.15 -13.28 -14.66
CA SER A 213 -3.69 -12.66 -15.87
C SER A 213 -4.97 -11.84 -15.68
N ASP A 214 -5.69 -12.06 -14.60
CA ASP A 214 -6.93 -11.35 -14.27
C ASP A 214 -6.66 -10.00 -13.59
N SER A 215 -5.37 -9.64 -13.44
CA SER A 215 -4.96 -8.37 -12.88
C SER A 215 -4.77 -7.31 -13.96
N THR A 216 -5.28 -6.10 -13.69
CA THR A 216 -5.00 -4.89 -14.46
C THR A 216 -3.99 -4.04 -13.69
N PHE A 217 -2.83 -3.79 -14.29
CA PHE A 217 -1.87 -2.84 -13.75
C PHE A 217 -2.03 -1.47 -14.41
N VAL A 218 -2.02 -0.44 -13.58
CA VAL A 218 -2.10 0.97 -13.99
C VAL A 218 -0.87 1.72 -13.54
N LEU A 219 -0.13 2.27 -14.48
CA LEU A 219 1.04 3.10 -14.23
C LEU A 219 0.68 4.57 -14.46
N ALA A 220 0.54 5.36 -13.39
CA ALA A 220 0.22 6.78 -13.45
C ALA A 220 1.49 7.65 -13.38
N ASN A 221 1.49 8.79 -14.07
CA ASN A 221 2.62 9.74 -14.05
C ASN A 221 2.64 10.63 -12.80
N ALA A 222 2.56 10.03 -11.63
CA ALA A 222 2.42 10.75 -10.37
C ALA A 222 3.25 10.11 -9.26
N GLY A 223 3.40 10.84 -8.14
CA GLY A 223 3.95 10.31 -6.90
C GLY A 223 2.88 9.65 -6.03
N HIS A 224 3.22 9.25 -4.80
CA HIS A 224 2.39 8.43 -3.93
C HIS A 224 0.95 8.93 -3.79
N LEU A 225 0.75 10.08 -3.17
CA LEU A 225 -0.60 10.66 -2.96
C LEU A 225 -1.27 11.08 -4.26
N GLN A 226 -0.50 11.66 -5.19
CA GLN A 226 -1.06 12.12 -6.43
C GLN A 226 -1.55 10.98 -7.33
N SER A 227 -0.95 9.79 -7.23
CA SER A 227 -1.45 8.60 -7.92
C SER A 227 -2.79 8.14 -7.38
N LEU A 228 -3.04 8.30 -6.08
CA LEU A 228 -4.32 7.98 -5.45
C LEU A 228 -5.42 8.97 -5.85
N ILE A 229 -5.14 10.27 -5.65
CA ILE A 229 -6.12 11.33 -5.87
C ILE A 229 -6.41 11.51 -7.36
N ASN A 230 -5.39 11.72 -8.15
CA ASN A 230 -5.39 11.92 -9.62
C ASN A 230 -6.74 12.36 -10.22
N PRO A 231 -7.28 13.54 -9.81
CA PRO A 231 -8.65 13.94 -10.17
C PRO A 231 -8.82 14.07 -11.68
N PRO A 232 -10.01 13.74 -12.22
CA PRO A 232 -10.35 14.03 -13.61
C PRO A 232 -10.12 15.51 -13.94
N GLY A 233 -9.61 15.79 -15.14
CA GLY A 233 -9.34 17.16 -15.60
C GLY A 233 -7.98 17.75 -15.14
N LYS A 234 -7.15 17.01 -14.41
CA LYS A 234 -5.81 17.47 -14.05
C LYS A 234 -4.93 17.59 -15.31
N PRO A 235 -4.38 18.79 -15.62
CA PRO A 235 -3.51 18.97 -16.78
C PRO A 235 -2.26 18.10 -16.70
N LYS A 236 -1.78 17.60 -17.84
CA LYS A 236 -0.55 16.80 -17.98
C LYS A 236 -0.56 15.46 -17.21
N SER A 237 -1.69 15.04 -16.68
CA SER A 237 -1.85 13.69 -16.17
C SER A 237 -1.96 12.71 -17.31
N PHE A 238 -1.34 11.54 -17.14
CA PHE A 238 -1.55 10.40 -18.02
C PHE A 238 -1.36 9.10 -17.26
N TYR A 239 -1.84 8.02 -17.83
CA TYR A 239 -1.63 6.68 -17.32
C TYR A 239 -1.54 5.66 -18.46
N VAL A 240 -0.99 4.50 -18.13
CA VAL A 240 -1.02 3.31 -18.97
C VAL A 240 -1.73 2.22 -18.19
N ALA A 241 -2.69 1.54 -18.80
CA ALA A 241 -3.42 0.43 -18.20
C ALA A 241 -3.36 -0.80 -19.10
N ALA A 242 -2.91 -1.93 -18.56
CA ALA A 242 -2.86 -3.21 -19.26
C ALA A 242 -2.76 -4.36 -18.25
N PRO A 243 -3.07 -5.61 -18.66
CA PRO A 243 -2.83 -6.78 -17.82
C PRO A 243 -1.37 -6.88 -17.39
N ALA A 244 -1.13 -7.32 -16.15
CA ALA A 244 0.21 -7.67 -15.71
C ALA A 244 0.62 -9.02 -16.32
N SER A 245 1.92 -9.22 -16.47
CA SER A 245 2.51 -10.47 -16.99
C SER A 245 3.81 -10.78 -16.24
N GLU A 246 4.41 -11.94 -16.55
CA GLU A 246 5.68 -12.36 -15.94
C GLU A 246 6.91 -11.61 -16.47
N GLU A 247 6.73 -10.67 -17.41
CA GLU A 247 7.82 -9.88 -17.96
C GLU A 247 8.42 -8.88 -16.95
N ASP A 248 9.61 -8.41 -17.25
CA ASP A 248 10.26 -7.33 -16.49
C ASP A 248 9.37 -6.07 -16.49
N PRO A 249 9.22 -5.37 -15.35
CA PRO A 249 8.39 -4.18 -15.26
C PRO A 249 8.74 -3.08 -16.26
N LEU A 250 10.03 -2.87 -16.56
CA LEU A 250 10.46 -1.87 -17.53
C LEU A 250 10.12 -2.28 -18.98
N GLU A 251 10.20 -3.57 -19.29
CA GLU A 251 9.77 -4.08 -20.58
C GLU A 251 8.26 -3.98 -20.75
N TRP A 252 7.50 -4.29 -19.71
CA TRP A 252 6.05 -4.07 -19.70
C TRP A 252 5.72 -2.59 -19.96
N ALA A 253 6.37 -1.66 -19.26
CA ALA A 253 6.14 -0.24 -19.44
C ALA A 253 6.47 0.22 -20.88
N ARG A 254 7.58 -0.22 -21.46
CA ARG A 254 7.97 0.10 -22.85
C ARG A 254 6.98 -0.48 -23.86
N ARG A 255 6.57 -1.74 -23.67
CA ARG A 255 5.63 -2.43 -24.57
C ARG A 255 4.29 -1.72 -24.61
N HIS A 256 3.80 -1.22 -23.46
CA HIS A 256 2.47 -0.64 -23.34
C HIS A 256 2.43 0.90 -23.44
N ASP A 257 3.56 1.58 -23.63
CA ASP A 257 3.62 3.05 -23.74
C ASP A 257 2.70 3.61 -24.85
N HIS A 258 2.51 2.85 -25.94
CA HIS A 258 1.57 3.19 -27.01
C HIS A 258 0.09 3.21 -26.56
N LYS A 259 -0.25 2.61 -25.43
CA LYS A 259 -1.59 2.63 -24.80
C LYS A 259 -1.77 3.79 -23.83
N ARG A 260 -0.82 4.71 -23.79
CA ARG A 260 -0.88 5.88 -22.92
C ARG A 260 -2.15 6.67 -23.16
N GLN A 261 -2.86 6.96 -22.08
CA GLN A 261 -4.09 7.74 -22.07
C GLN A 261 -3.89 9.02 -21.28
N GLU A 262 -4.30 10.14 -21.84
CA GLU A 262 -4.28 11.44 -21.17
C GLU A 262 -5.38 11.52 -20.11
N GLY A 263 -5.06 12.14 -18.98
CA GLY A 263 -5.99 12.38 -17.88
C GLY A 263 -5.88 11.38 -16.74
N SER A 264 -6.97 11.21 -16.03
CA SER A 264 -7.08 10.39 -14.83
C SER A 264 -7.45 8.94 -15.16
N TRP A 265 -6.90 8.00 -14.41
CA TRP A 265 -7.26 6.58 -14.48
C TRP A 265 -8.64 6.27 -13.85
N TRP A 266 -9.25 7.18 -13.09
CA TRP A 266 -10.56 6.97 -12.44
C TRP A 266 -11.69 6.58 -13.40
N PRO A 267 -11.84 7.18 -14.60
CA PRO A 267 -12.84 6.73 -15.56
C PRO A 267 -12.62 5.28 -16.04
N HIS A 268 -11.37 4.86 -16.20
CA HIS A 268 -11.03 3.49 -16.55
C HIS A 268 -11.38 2.52 -15.42
N TRP A 269 -11.03 2.87 -14.19
CA TRP A 269 -11.36 2.07 -13.00
C TRP A 269 -12.88 1.90 -12.84
N ARG A 270 -13.65 2.98 -13.04
CA ARG A 270 -15.12 2.93 -12.98
C ARG A 270 -15.73 1.97 -14.00
N GLN A 271 -15.09 1.75 -15.15
CA GLN A 271 -15.55 0.80 -16.16
C GLN A 271 -15.11 -0.63 -15.83
N TRP A 272 -14.00 -0.77 -15.12
CA TRP A 272 -13.45 -2.05 -14.73
C TRP A 272 -14.23 -2.68 -13.56
N ILE A 273 -14.64 -1.90 -12.56
CA ILE A 273 -15.42 -2.34 -11.41
C ILE A 273 -16.89 -2.59 -11.75
#